data_16cc1e7cb46f366cf8a7c63ca67ca26e
#
_entry.id   16cc1e7cb46f366cf8a7c63ca67ca26e
#
_cell.length_a   1.000
_cell.length_b   1.000
_cell.length_c   1.000
_cell.angle_alpha   90.00
_cell.angle_beta   90.00
_cell.angle_gamma   90.00
#
_symmetry.space_group_name_H-M   'P 1'
#
loop_
_entity.id
_entity.type
_entity.pdbx_description
1 polymer ?
#
loop_
_entity_poly.entity_id
_entity_poly.type
_entity_poly.pdbx_seq_one_letter_code
_entity_poly.pdbx_strand_id
1 'polypeptide(L)'
;MATLKEVAGRAGVSQSTVSRLLNDPSFSIKEETRRRVLRVCEEMGYRNVFRPAIAVLDAPPSGEELQDAYFADLRKVLAERAESLELDQLTFIRSIHELTERATEFDGFITVGATVFPEADLRALHMVLPHGVCIDTNPAPRLFDSVRPDLSQTMLDALDAMIAAGRSRIAFLGGVGSIMGMHDYPEDIRELSFRQWAAHLGLETDGLVYSSGTFTVENGYRLAEQLVADHREAGSMPDGLIVAADVLAVGALQALNALRVEVPDELAVVSVNNQSIAWYTSPPLSSYAIDQRELARMAFSTLIDGLKHERRVRR
;
A
#
# COMPACT_ATOMS: atom_id res chain seq x y z
N MET A 1 -2.03 -24.34 28.49
CA MET A 1 -1.22 -24.56 27.29
C MET A 1 0.03 -25.25 27.70
N ALA A 2 0.48 -26.26 26.92
CA ALA A 2 1.76 -26.89 27.18
C ALA A 2 2.93 -25.89 26.98
N THR A 3 3.95 -26.00 27.79
CA THR A 3 5.14 -25.14 27.72
C THR A 3 6.26 -25.83 26.94
N LEU A 4 7.20 -25.04 26.41
CA LEU A 4 8.41 -25.55 25.74
C LEU A 4 9.19 -26.56 26.62
N LYS A 5 9.20 -26.32 27.93
CA LYS A 5 9.84 -27.18 28.93
C LYS A 5 9.17 -28.54 29.04
N GLU A 6 7.85 -28.55 29.03
CA GLU A 6 7.07 -29.79 29.10
C GLU A 6 7.19 -30.62 27.82
N VAL A 7 7.18 -29.96 26.65
CA VAL A 7 7.43 -30.63 25.37
C VAL A 7 8.83 -31.23 25.33
N ALA A 8 9.85 -30.46 25.71
CA ALA A 8 11.23 -30.91 25.75
C ALA A 8 11.39 -32.12 26.68
N GLY A 9 10.81 -32.07 27.89
CA GLY A 9 10.83 -33.19 28.84
C GLY A 9 10.16 -34.44 28.27
N ARG A 10 8.98 -34.30 27.64
CA ARG A 10 8.25 -35.43 27.07
C ARG A 10 8.87 -36.01 25.81
N ALA A 11 9.52 -35.13 25.00
CA ALA A 11 10.27 -35.55 23.81
C ALA A 11 11.69 -36.08 24.13
N GLY A 12 12.16 -35.96 25.37
CA GLY A 12 13.50 -36.41 25.77
C GLY A 12 14.61 -35.62 25.10
N VAL A 13 14.45 -34.32 24.94
CA VAL A 13 15.44 -33.41 24.36
C VAL A 13 15.58 -32.13 25.17
N SER A 14 16.57 -31.30 24.89
CA SER A 14 16.68 -29.99 25.54
C SER A 14 15.67 -29.00 25.03
N GLN A 15 15.29 -27.97 25.83
CA GLN A 15 14.44 -26.88 25.40
C GLN A 15 14.99 -26.17 24.20
N SER A 16 16.31 -25.96 24.15
CA SER A 16 17.00 -25.34 23.00
C SER A 16 16.86 -26.19 21.74
N THR A 17 16.86 -27.53 21.86
CA THR A 17 16.62 -28.45 20.74
C THR A 17 15.19 -28.28 20.18
N VAL A 18 14.17 -28.23 21.03
CA VAL A 18 12.80 -28.02 20.60
C VAL A 18 12.65 -26.65 19.97
N SER A 19 13.16 -25.61 20.64
CA SER A 19 13.10 -24.23 20.12
C SER A 19 13.76 -24.10 18.74
N ARG A 20 14.97 -24.61 18.57
CA ARG A 20 15.68 -24.58 17.28
C ARG A 20 14.96 -25.40 16.21
N LEU A 21 14.46 -26.58 16.55
CA LEU A 21 13.70 -27.40 15.60
C LEU A 21 12.46 -26.70 15.06
N LEU A 22 11.82 -25.91 15.89
CA LEU A 22 10.55 -25.24 15.53
C LEU A 22 10.77 -23.87 14.87
N ASN A 23 11.93 -23.21 15.13
CA ASN A 23 12.19 -21.84 14.72
C ASN A 23 13.37 -21.70 13.73
N ASP A 24 14.20 -22.71 13.54
CA ASP A 24 15.40 -22.66 12.70
C ASP A 24 15.28 -23.71 11.59
N PRO A 25 14.86 -23.34 10.37
CA PRO A 25 14.74 -24.27 9.25
C PRO A 25 16.07 -24.93 8.86
N SER A 26 17.20 -24.29 9.18
CA SER A 26 18.53 -24.82 8.91
C SER A 26 19.02 -25.82 9.97
N PHE A 27 18.29 -25.92 11.09
CA PHE A 27 18.66 -26.81 12.18
C PHE A 27 18.55 -28.28 11.80
N SER A 28 19.69 -28.91 11.59
CA SER A 28 19.78 -30.34 11.26
C SER A 28 19.79 -31.20 12.55
N ILE A 29 18.86 -32.14 12.59
CA ILE A 29 18.74 -33.12 13.68
C ILE A 29 18.31 -34.47 13.06
N LYS A 30 18.59 -35.58 13.76
CA LYS A 30 18.15 -36.91 13.29
C LYS A 30 16.65 -36.94 13.04
N GLU A 31 16.25 -37.46 11.89
CA GLU A 31 14.83 -37.47 11.45
C GLU A 31 13.90 -38.16 12.47
N GLU A 32 14.39 -39.20 13.14
CA GLU A 32 13.64 -39.87 14.21
C GLU A 32 13.36 -38.92 15.38
N THR A 33 14.34 -38.12 15.79
CA THR A 33 14.18 -37.13 16.86
C THR A 33 13.24 -36.00 16.43
N ARG A 34 13.37 -35.57 15.18
CA ARG A 34 12.46 -34.58 14.58
C ARG A 34 11.02 -35.03 14.65
N ARG A 35 10.71 -36.22 14.16
CA ARG A 35 9.35 -36.80 14.18
C ARG A 35 8.81 -36.96 15.60
N ARG A 36 9.65 -37.39 16.54
CA ARG A 36 9.28 -37.53 17.94
C ARG A 36 8.88 -36.19 18.55
N VAL A 37 9.66 -35.14 18.36
CA VAL A 37 9.38 -33.79 18.88
C VAL A 37 8.08 -33.24 18.28
N LEU A 38 7.90 -33.32 16.96
CA LEU A 38 6.71 -32.82 16.27
C LEU A 38 5.45 -33.54 16.76
N ARG A 39 5.51 -34.88 16.94
CA ARG A 39 4.41 -35.66 17.48
C ARG A 39 4.04 -35.24 18.91
N VAL A 40 5.03 -35.01 19.76
CA VAL A 40 4.81 -34.55 21.15
C VAL A 40 4.20 -33.14 21.15
N CYS A 41 4.61 -32.25 20.27
CA CYS A 41 3.98 -30.94 20.13
C CYS A 41 2.49 -31.06 19.77
N GLU A 42 2.17 -31.93 18.81
CA GLU A 42 0.79 -32.17 18.38
C GLU A 42 -0.07 -32.80 19.49
N GLU A 43 0.43 -33.87 20.15
CA GLU A 43 -0.24 -34.54 21.27
C GLU A 43 -0.52 -33.63 22.47
N MET A 44 0.40 -32.68 22.72
CA MET A 44 0.27 -31.73 23.84
C MET A 44 -0.44 -30.44 23.46
N GLY A 45 -0.86 -30.28 22.19
CA GLY A 45 -1.43 -29.04 21.68
C GLY A 45 -0.44 -27.86 21.80
N TYR A 46 0.87 -28.17 21.81
CA TYR A 46 1.92 -27.14 21.81
C TYR A 46 2.01 -26.52 20.43
N ARG A 47 1.51 -25.31 20.33
CA ARG A 47 1.75 -24.47 19.15
C ARG A 47 2.95 -23.58 19.49
N ASN A 48 4.02 -23.73 18.75
CA ASN A 48 5.06 -22.70 18.75
C ASN A 48 4.45 -21.44 18.14
N VAL A 49 3.96 -20.56 19.00
CA VAL A 49 3.46 -19.28 18.57
C VAL A 49 4.67 -18.42 18.33
N PHE A 50 5.14 -18.40 17.08
CA PHE A 50 6.10 -17.39 16.67
C PHE A 50 5.42 -16.04 16.76
N ARG A 51 5.87 -15.22 17.70
CA ARG A 51 5.35 -13.88 17.98
C ARG A 51 6.41 -12.87 17.60
N PRO A 52 6.44 -12.40 16.36
CA PRO A 52 7.47 -11.45 15.94
C PRO A 52 7.23 -10.06 16.54
N ALA A 53 8.33 -9.37 16.83
CA ALA A 53 8.34 -7.93 17.06
C ALA A 53 8.46 -7.23 15.70
N ILE A 54 7.49 -6.40 15.35
CA ILE A 54 7.41 -5.76 14.03
C ILE A 54 7.43 -4.24 14.19
N ALA A 55 8.28 -3.57 13.41
CA ALA A 55 8.25 -2.13 13.23
C ALA A 55 7.35 -1.73 12.06
N VAL A 56 6.62 -0.63 12.19
CA VAL A 56 5.96 0.05 11.08
C VAL A 56 6.71 1.35 10.84
N LEU A 57 7.44 1.42 9.74
CA LEU A 57 8.12 2.64 9.31
C LEU A 57 7.10 3.54 8.60
N ASP A 58 6.61 4.52 9.35
CA ASP A 58 5.65 5.53 8.92
C ASP A 58 6.36 6.88 8.87
N ALA A 59 7.02 7.17 7.76
CA ALA A 59 7.73 8.41 7.55
C ALA A 59 6.88 9.33 6.66
N PRO A 60 6.12 10.26 7.25
CA PRO A 60 5.36 11.22 6.47
C PRO A 60 6.32 12.17 5.74
N PRO A 61 6.00 12.61 4.53
CA PRO A 61 6.73 13.66 3.87
C PRO A 61 6.71 14.92 4.76
N SER A 62 7.85 15.59 4.87
CA SER A 62 8.01 16.77 5.72
C SER A 62 7.01 17.87 5.34
N GLY A 63 6.07 18.18 6.23
CA GLY A 63 5.15 19.32 6.15
C GLY A 63 3.69 19.02 5.78
N GLU A 64 3.32 17.78 5.44
CA GLU A 64 1.95 17.46 4.99
C GLU A 64 1.18 16.48 5.92
N GLU A 65 1.51 16.43 7.19
CA GLU A 65 1.02 15.43 8.17
C GLU A 65 -0.52 15.38 8.33
N LEU A 66 -1.26 16.40 7.90
CA LEU A 66 -2.69 16.52 8.19
C LEU A 66 -3.62 16.21 7.01
N GLN A 67 -3.12 15.97 5.80
CA GLN A 67 -3.97 15.86 4.62
C GLN A 67 -4.16 14.45 4.06
N ASP A 68 -3.40 13.45 4.52
CA ASP A 68 -3.51 12.12 3.96
C ASP A 68 -4.32 11.15 4.82
N ALA A 69 -5.64 11.24 4.68
CA ALA A 69 -6.58 10.30 5.31
C ALA A 69 -6.31 8.84 4.90
N TYR A 70 -5.80 8.60 3.68
CA TYR A 70 -5.49 7.24 3.21
C TYR A 70 -4.45 6.54 4.09
N PHE A 71 -3.32 7.19 4.36
CA PHE A 71 -2.28 6.60 5.20
C PHE A 71 -2.69 6.55 6.68
N ALA A 72 -3.51 7.51 7.14
CA ALA A 72 -4.06 7.47 8.50
C ALA A 72 -4.98 6.24 8.70
N ASP A 73 -5.84 5.97 7.74
CA ASP A 73 -6.70 4.78 7.76
C ASP A 73 -5.87 3.49 7.65
N LEU A 74 -4.84 3.47 6.80
CA LEU A 74 -3.95 2.31 6.67
C LEU A 74 -3.19 2.01 7.98
N ARG A 75 -2.68 3.05 8.68
CA ARG A 75 -2.06 2.88 10.01
C ARG A 75 -3.02 2.25 11.02
N LYS A 76 -4.26 2.73 11.03
CA LYS A 76 -5.31 2.19 11.91
C LYS A 76 -5.58 0.72 11.59
N VAL A 77 -5.73 0.38 10.32
CA VAL A 77 -5.99 -1.01 9.89
C VAL A 77 -4.81 -1.93 10.20
N LEU A 78 -3.57 -1.45 10.07
CA LEU A 78 -2.38 -2.21 10.47
C LEU A 78 -2.37 -2.47 11.98
N ALA A 79 -2.70 -1.47 12.82
CA ALA A 79 -2.80 -1.66 14.26
C ALA A 79 -3.90 -2.66 14.64
N GLU A 80 -5.11 -2.52 14.07
CA GLU A 80 -6.22 -3.47 14.28
C GLU A 80 -5.84 -4.90 13.85
N ARG A 81 -5.11 -5.03 12.73
CA ARG A 81 -4.66 -6.33 12.26
C ARG A 81 -3.62 -6.95 13.18
N ALA A 82 -2.69 -6.15 13.67
CA ALA A 82 -1.64 -6.59 14.61
C ALA A 82 -2.22 -7.16 15.91
N GLU A 83 -3.28 -6.53 16.44
CA GLU A 83 -3.98 -7.04 17.64
C GLU A 83 -4.56 -8.45 17.43
N SER A 84 -4.97 -8.78 16.20
CA SER A 84 -5.49 -10.10 15.84
C SER A 84 -4.41 -11.17 15.61
N LEU A 85 -3.16 -10.72 15.48
CA LEU A 85 -2.01 -11.55 15.20
C LEU A 85 -1.18 -11.71 16.47
N GLU A 86 -1.20 -12.49 17.30
CA GLU A 86 -0.38 -12.68 18.50
C GLU A 86 1.09 -12.22 18.31
N LEU A 87 1.30 -10.95 17.98
CA LEU A 87 2.62 -10.33 17.87
C LEU A 87 3.20 -10.14 19.26
N ASP A 88 4.54 -10.15 19.38
CA ASP A 88 5.20 -9.74 20.62
C ASP A 88 5.09 -8.21 20.78
N GLN A 89 5.33 -7.48 19.69
CA GLN A 89 5.29 -6.03 19.65
C GLN A 89 4.94 -5.50 18.27
N LEU A 90 4.19 -4.39 18.21
CA LEU A 90 4.07 -3.51 17.06
C LEU A 90 4.49 -2.09 17.45
N THR A 91 5.47 -1.54 16.75
CA THR A 91 5.99 -0.19 17.04
C THR A 91 5.99 0.67 15.78
N PHE A 92 5.37 1.86 15.85
CA PHE A 92 5.43 2.85 14.78
C PHE A 92 6.69 3.71 14.94
N ILE A 93 7.49 3.79 13.89
CA ILE A 93 8.75 4.54 13.83
C ILE A 93 8.67 5.50 12.64
N ARG A 94 9.09 6.75 12.83
CA ARG A 94 8.98 7.81 11.81
C ARG A 94 10.27 8.05 11.02
N SER A 95 11.37 7.43 11.41
CA SER A 95 12.68 7.65 10.79
C SER A 95 13.34 6.32 10.42
N ILE A 96 13.86 6.23 9.20
CA ILE A 96 14.66 5.07 8.76
C ILE A 96 15.96 4.94 9.57
N HIS A 97 16.55 6.05 10.01
CA HIS A 97 17.74 6.04 10.87
C HIS A 97 17.41 5.48 12.24
N GLU A 98 16.30 5.95 12.87
CA GLU A 98 15.83 5.39 14.13
C GLU A 98 15.56 3.88 14.02
N LEU A 99 14.91 3.44 12.95
CA LEU A 99 14.64 2.01 12.72
C LEU A 99 15.95 1.23 12.57
N THR A 100 16.95 1.79 11.86
CA THR A 100 18.25 1.15 11.67
C THR A 100 19.01 1.02 13.00
N GLU A 101 18.98 2.05 13.84
CA GLU A 101 19.64 2.03 15.18
C GLU A 101 18.97 1.02 16.12
N ARG A 102 17.66 0.88 16.05
CA ARG A 102 16.85 -0.01 16.88
C ARG A 102 16.56 -1.38 16.25
N ALA A 103 17.23 -1.72 15.15
CA ALA A 103 16.94 -2.93 14.36
C ALA A 103 16.94 -4.23 15.17
N THR A 104 17.76 -4.30 16.23
CA THR A 104 17.83 -5.50 17.11
C THR A 104 16.57 -5.71 17.97
N GLU A 105 15.68 -4.73 18.06
CA GLU A 105 14.43 -4.84 18.78
C GLU A 105 13.33 -5.52 17.94
N PHE A 106 13.55 -5.69 16.63
CA PHE A 106 12.55 -6.15 15.69
C PHE A 106 13.01 -7.35 14.87
N ASP A 107 12.06 -8.22 14.53
CA ASP A 107 12.29 -9.33 13.60
C ASP A 107 12.10 -8.89 12.14
N GLY A 108 11.29 -7.85 11.90
CA GLY A 108 11.04 -7.32 10.58
C GLY A 108 10.25 -6.01 10.61
N PHE A 109 10.00 -5.44 9.44
CA PHE A 109 9.27 -4.17 9.35
C PHE A 109 8.28 -4.12 8.18
N ILE A 110 7.32 -3.21 8.29
CA ILE A 110 6.40 -2.82 7.20
C ILE A 110 6.59 -1.32 6.97
N THR A 111 6.68 -0.87 5.70
CA THR A 111 6.67 0.57 5.40
C THR A 111 5.27 1.02 5.00
N VAL A 112 4.91 2.23 5.44
CA VAL A 112 3.68 2.93 5.07
C VAL A 112 4.04 4.33 4.59
N GLY A 113 3.48 4.74 3.48
CA GLY A 113 3.68 6.08 2.96
C GLY A 113 4.40 6.15 1.62
N ALA A 114 4.40 7.34 1.05
CA ALA A 114 5.01 7.65 -0.24
C ALA A 114 6.45 8.18 -0.10
N THR A 115 7.06 8.10 1.08
CA THR A 115 8.40 8.64 1.31
C THR A 115 9.44 7.84 0.55
N VAL A 116 10.23 8.52 -0.27
CA VAL A 116 11.38 7.94 -0.95
C VAL A 116 12.59 8.04 -0.02
N PHE A 117 13.13 6.89 0.34
CA PHE A 117 14.36 6.82 1.13
C PHE A 117 15.59 6.74 0.23
N PRO A 118 16.72 7.35 0.60
CA PRO A 118 17.99 7.15 -0.11
C PRO A 118 18.36 5.67 -0.20
N GLU A 119 18.91 5.24 -1.33
CA GLU A 119 19.31 3.83 -1.52
C GLU A 119 20.33 3.37 -0.46
N ALA A 120 21.22 4.27 -0.06
CA ALA A 120 22.21 3.97 0.98
C ALA A 120 21.56 3.60 2.32
N ASP A 121 20.50 4.32 2.72
CA ASP A 121 19.78 4.07 3.97
C ASP A 121 19.00 2.76 3.91
N LEU A 122 18.37 2.47 2.77
CA LEU A 122 17.67 1.19 2.54
C LEU A 122 18.63 0.00 2.56
N ARG A 123 19.84 0.16 1.99
CA ARG A 123 20.87 -0.87 2.07
C ARG A 123 21.40 -1.05 3.50
N ALA A 124 21.62 0.06 4.22
CA ALA A 124 22.04 -0.01 5.62
C ALA A 124 20.98 -0.71 6.48
N LEU A 125 19.72 -0.36 6.33
CA LEU A 125 18.62 -1.04 7.01
C LEU A 125 18.58 -2.54 6.66
N HIS A 126 18.70 -2.90 5.39
CA HIS A 126 18.66 -4.29 4.95
C HIS A 126 19.80 -5.16 5.57
N MET A 127 20.95 -4.57 5.82
CA MET A 127 22.07 -5.30 6.46
C MET A 127 21.79 -5.69 7.90
N VAL A 128 20.96 -4.95 8.63
CA VAL A 128 20.65 -5.18 10.04
C VAL A 128 19.23 -5.71 10.26
N LEU A 129 18.30 -5.43 9.37
CA LEU A 129 16.90 -5.87 9.41
C LEU A 129 16.45 -6.27 7.98
N PRO A 130 16.79 -7.49 7.52
CA PRO A 130 16.62 -7.88 6.12
C PRO A 130 15.18 -8.19 5.72
N HIS A 131 14.30 -8.42 6.69
CA HIS A 131 12.91 -8.77 6.42
C HIS A 131 12.03 -7.52 6.46
N GLY A 132 11.63 -7.04 5.29
CA GLY A 132 10.77 -5.88 5.14
C GLY A 132 9.72 -6.07 4.05
N VAL A 133 8.55 -5.49 4.27
CA VAL A 133 7.46 -5.43 3.29
C VAL A 133 7.04 -3.98 3.10
N CYS A 134 7.08 -3.51 1.86
CA CYS A 134 6.65 -2.16 1.51
C CYS A 134 5.21 -2.18 1.04
N ILE A 135 4.35 -1.35 1.63
CA ILE A 135 2.99 -1.13 1.14
C ILE A 135 2.99 0.06 0.19
N ASP A 136 2.32 -0.08 -0.94
CA ASP A 136 2.19 0.86 -2.06
C ASP A 136 3.52 1.12 -2.80
N THR A 137 4.48 1.78 -2.20
CA THR A 137 5.76 2.12 -2.82
C THR A 137 6.88 1.22 -2.32
N ASN A 138 7.60 0.58 -3.22
CA ASN A 138 8.84 -0.13 -2.88
C ASN A 138 10.04 0.49 -3.60
N PRO A 139 10.82 1.32 -2.92
CA PRO A 139 12.00 1.96 -3.51
C PRO A 139 13.18 1.01 -3.70
N ALA A 140 13.12 -0.19 -3.12
CA ALA A 140 14.21 -1.18 -3.19
C ALA A 140 13.69 -2.61 -3.46
N PRO A 141 13.09 -2.89 -4.63
CA PRO A 141 12.42 -4.16 -4.90
C PRO A 141 13.35 -5.38 -4.94
N ARG A 142 14.65 -5.15 -5.00
CA ARG A 142 15.65 -6.22 -4.88
C ARG A 142 16.00 -6.57 -3.42
N LEU A 143 15.63 -5.71 -2.47
CA LEU A 143 15.94 -5.87 -1.06
C LEU A 143 14.71 -6.30 -0.25
N PHE A 144 13.54 -5.77 -0.57
CA PHE A 144 12.32 -5.94 0.20
C PHE A 144 11.16 -6.44 -0.64
N ASP A 145 10.23 -7.14 -0.01
CA ASP A 145 8.96 -7.53 -0.61
C ASP A 145 8.01 -6.32 -0.71
N SER A 146 6.97 -6.41 -1.53
CA SER A 146 5.95 -5.36 -1.63
C SER A 146 4.54 -5.91 -1.75
N VAL A 147 3.59 -5.14 -1.23
CA VAL A 147 2.15 -5.36 -1.38
C VAL A 147 1.54 -4.06 -1.85
N ARG A 148 0.83 -4.09 -2.96
CA ARG A 148 0.23 -2.89 -3.55
C ARG A 148 -1.08 -3.22 -4.27
N PRO A 149 -2.01 -2.26 -4.37
CA PRO A 149 -3.19 -2.44 -5.22
C PRO A 149 -2.80 -2.49 -6.70
N ASP A 150 -3.59 -3.15 -7.52
CA ASP A 150 -3.44 -3.11 -8.97
C ASP A 150 -4.08 -1.85 -9.54
N LEU A 151 -3.36 -0.74 -9.43
CA LEU A 151 -3.83 0.56 -9.93
C LEU A 151 -3.90 0.60 -11.46
N SER A 152 -3.16 -0.27 -12.15
CA SER A 152 -3.27 -0.36 -13.61
C SER A 152 -4.60 -0.98 -14.03
N GLN A 153 -5.00 -2.07 -13.40
CA GLN A 153 -6.33 -2.65 -13.63
C GLN A 153 -7.44 -1.68 -13.22
N THR A 154 -7.26 -0.95 -12.11
CA THR A 154 -8.24 0.07 -11.67
C THR A 154 -8.46 1.15 -12.73
N MET A 155 -7.40 1.59 -13.43
CA MET A 155 -7.54 2.58 -14.52
C MET A 155 -8.27 1.99 -15.73
N LEU A 156 -8.01 0.73 -16.08
CA LEU A 156 -8.75 0.05 -17.15
C LEU A 156 -10.24 -0.06 -16.78
N ASP A 157 -10.55 -0.53 -15.58
CA ASP A 157 -11.92 -0.67 -15.11
C ASP A 157 -12.68 0.68 -15.09
N ALA A 158 -11.96 1.77 -14.72
CA ALA A 158 -12.53 3.11 -14.73
C ALA A 158 -12.83 3.61 -16.15
N LEU A 159 -11.92 3.36 -17.09
CA LEU A 159 -12.14 3.69 -18.51
C LEU A 159 -13.30 2.89 -19.09
N ASP A 160 -13.35 1.57 -18.84
CA ASP A 160 -14.42 0.70 -19.32
C ASP A 160 -15.78 1.14 -18.75
N ALA A 161 -15.85 1.52 -17.47
CA ALA A 161 -17.07 2.02 -16.85
C ALA A 161 -17.53 3.35 -17.49
N MET A 162 -16.61 4.27 -17.78
CA MET A 162 -16.92 5.53 -18.45
C MET A 162 -17.44 5.30 -19.86
N ILE A 163 -16.78 4.42 -20.63
CA ILE A 163 -17.21 4.05 -22.00
C ILE A 163 -18.59 3.39 -21.97
N ALA A 164 -18.83 2.47 -21.04
CA ALA A 164 -20.11 1.80 -20.87
C ALA A 164 -21.23 2.78 -20.49
N ALA A 165 -20.89 3.89 -19.81
CA ALA A 165 -21.81 5.00 -19.51
C ALA A 165 -21.98 5.97 -20.69
N GLY A 166 -21.41 5.67 -21.86
CA GLY A 166 -21.52 6.48 -23.07
C GLY A 166 -20.55 7.67 -23.12
N ARG A 167 -19.55 7.72 -22.25
CA ARG A 167 -18.54 8.78 -22.25
C ARG A 167 -17.45 8.45 -23.25
N SER A 168 -17.00 9.43 -24.02
CA SER A 168 -16.09 9.23 -25.15
C SER A 168 -14.85 10.14 -25.10
N ARG A 169 -14.94 11.25 -24.40
CA ARG A 169 -13.85 12.21 -24.23
C ARG A 169 -13.48 12.27 -22.74
N ILE A 170 -12.59 11.39 -22.34
CA ILE A 170 -12.27 11.16 -20.94
C ILE A 170 -10.95 11.85 -20.58
N ALA A 171 -11.01 12.75 -19.59
CA ALA A 171 -9.84 13.41 -19.01
C ALA A 171 -9.34 12.68 -17.77
N PHE A 172 -8.08 12.91 -17.43
CA PHE A 172 -7.45 12.44 -16.21
C PHE A 172 -6.93 13.62 -15.38
N LEU A 173 -7.16 13.55 -14.07
CA LEU A 173 -6.64 14.52 -13.11
C LEU A 173 -5.83 13.79 -12.04
N GLY A 174 -4.56 14.16 -11.89
CA GLY A 174 -3.65 13.51 -10.97
C GLY A 174 -2.66 14.45 -10.30
N GLY A 175 -1.89 13.90 -9.38
CA GLY A 175 -0.77 14.57 -8.73
C GLY A 175 0.54 13.87 -9.04
N VAL A 176 1.64 14.54 -8.74
CA VAL A 176 2.98 13.94 -8.81
C VAL A 176 3.20 13.16 -7.52
N GLY A 177 3.37 11.86 -7.64
CA GLY A 177 3.60 10.95 -6.51
C GLY A 177 4.91 10.20 -6.65
N SER A 178 5.45 9.75 -5.52
CA SER A 178 6.68 8.94 -5.46
C SER A 178 6.41 7.44 -5.63
N ILE A 179 5.29 7.06 -6.19
CA ILE A 179 4.84 5.65 -6.23
C ILE A 179 5.74 4.77 -7.11
N MET A 180 6.53 5.36 -7.98
CA MET A 180 7.42 4.64 -8.89
C MET A 180 8.82 4.33 -8.33
N GLY A 181 9.06 4.56 -7.04
CA GLY A 181 10.32 4.20 -6.39
C GLY A 181 11.49 5.12 -6.73
N MET A 182 12.70 4.55 -6.90
CA MET A 182 13.97 5.28 -7.06
C MET A 182 14.19 5.90 -8.45
N HIS A 183 13.19 5.89 -9.31
CA HIS A 183 13.28 6.49 -10.63
C HIS A 183 12.81 7.94 -10.56
N ASP A 184 13.54 8.83 -11.23
CA ASP A 184 13.15 10.24 -11.43
C ASP A 184 11.95 10.38 -12.40
N TYR A 185 11.01 9.45 -12.32
CA TYR A 185 9.76 9.54 -13.06
C TYR A 185 8.76 10.32 -12.21
N PRO A 186 8.39 11.52 -12.63
CA PRO A 186 7.40 12.31 -11.92
C PRO A 186 5.98 11.76 -12.07
N GLU A 187 5.80 10.76 -12.95
CA GLU A 187 4.49 10.23 -13.29
C GLU A 187 4.05 9.16 -12.30
N ASP A 188 2.82 9.32 -11.83
CA ASP A 188 2.15 8.32 -11.02
C ASP A 188 1.72 7.12 -11.89
N ILE A 189 1.69 5.91 -11.31
CA ILE A 189 1.28 4.69 -12.02
C ILE A 189 -0.15 4.80 -12.59
N ARG A 190 -1.03 5.56 -11.95
CA ARG A 190 -2.40 5.80 -12.42
C ARG A 190 -2.40 6.62 -13.71
N GLU A 191 -1.58 7.67 -13.79
CA GLU A 191 -1.42 8.46 -15.02
C GLU A 191 -0.84 7.62 -16.15
N LEU A 192 0.25 6.91 -15.89
CA LEU A 192 0.86 6.03 -16.90
C LEU A 192 -0.12 4.99 -17.42
N SER A 193 -0.85 4.35 -16.51
CA SER A 193 -1.85 3.33 -16.87
C SER A 193 -3.04 3.93 -17.61
N PHE A 194 -3.52 5.11 -17.21
CA PHE A 194 -4.55 5.83 -17.94
C PHE A 194 -4.13 6.07 -19.39
N ARG A 195 -2.94 6.65 -19.62
CA ARG A 195 -2.42 6.92 -20.98
C ARG A 195 -2.29 5.64 -21.81
N GLN A 196 -1.75 4.56 -21.21
CA GLN A 196 -1.57 3.28 -21.89
C GLN A 196 -2.89 2.62 -22.28
N TRP A 197 -3.83 2.54 -21.33
CA TRP A 197 -5.12 1.91 -21.59
C TRP A 197 -6.00 2.75 -22.51
N ALA A 198 -6.03 4.07 -22.34
CA ALA A 198 -6.76 4.97 -23.24
C ALA A 198 -6.26 4.83 -24.69
N ALA A 199 -4.94 4.79 -24.90
CA ALA A 199 -4.37 4.54 -26.23
C ALA A 199 -4.76 3.16 -26.78
N HIS A 200 -4.76 2.11 -25.95
CA HIS A 200 -5.18 0.78 -26.34
C HIS A 200 -6.67 0.72 -26.73
N LEU A 201 -7.51 1.47 -26.05
CA LEU A 201 -8.96 1.60 -26.31
C LEU A 201 -9.30 2.58 -27.45
N GLY A 202 -8.28 3.23 -28.02
CA GLY A 202 -8.47 4.19 -29.13
C GLY A 202 -9.06 5.53 -28.71
N LEU A 203 -8.89 5.90 -27.43
CA LEU A 203 -9.32 7.19 -26.91
C LEU A 203 -8.26 8.26 -27.11
N GLU A 204 -8.70 9.46 -27.53
CA GLU A 204 -7.82 10.63 -27.60
C GLU A 204 -7.59 11.21 -26.21
N THR A 205 -6.33 11.42 -25.85
CA THR A 205 -5.92 11.97 -24.56
C THR A 205 -5.10 13.25 -24.63
N ASP A 206 -4.80 13.71 -25.82
CA ASP A 206 -4.01 14.94 -26.02
C ASP A 206 -4.74 16.16 -25.43
N GLY A 207 -4.04 16.86 -24.51
CA GLY A 207 -4.61 17.97 -23.77
C GLY A 207 -5.65 17.57 -22.70
N LEU A 208 -5.83 16.28 -22.41
CA LEU A 208 -6.81 15.79 -21.43
C LEU A 208 -6.18 15.21 -20.15
N VAL A 209 -4.86 15.32 -19.98
CA VAL A 209 -4.18 14.84 -18.78
C VAL A 209 -3.64 16.02 -17.99
N TYR A 210 -4.23 16.23 -16.81
CA TYR A 210 -3.89 17.28 -15.86
C TYR A 210 -3.25 16.66 -14.62
N SER A 211 -1.92 16.54 -14.64
CA SER A 211 -1.18 15.87 -13.56
C SER A 211 -0.01 16.73 -13.15
N SER A 212 -0.11 17.33 -11.98
CA SER A 212 0.97 18.14 -11.39
C SER A 212 0.69 18.42 -9.91
N GLY A 213 1.71 18.79 -9.14
CA GLY A 213 1.58 19.11 -7.72
C GLY A 213 1.25 17.89 -6.86
N THR A 214 0.92 18.14 -5.60
CA THR A 214 0.66 17.11 -4.59
C THR A 214 -0.79 16.66 -4.55
N PHE A 215 -1.08 15.57 -3.85
CA PHE A 215 -2.43 15.02 -3.70
C PHE A 215 -3.20 15.78 -2.60
N THR A 216 -3.63 17.01 -2.91
CA THR A 216 -4.39 17.87 -1.99
C THR A 216 -5.69 18.36 -2.61
N VAL A 217 -6.63 18.80 -1.77
CA VAL A 217 -7.91 19.40 -2.21
C VAL A 217 -7.65 20.64 -3.06
N GLU A 218 -6.72 21.51 -2.63
CA GLU A 218 -6.37 22.74 -3.34
C GLU A 218 -5.82 22.47 -4.73
N ASN A 219 -4.98 21.42 -4.85
CA ASN A 219 -4.44 21.04 -6.15
C ASN A 219 -5.53 20.47 -7.07
N GLY A 220 -6.43 19.64 -6.54
CA GLY A 220 -7.58 19.14 -7.28
C GLY A 220 -8.47 20.25 -7.81
N TYR A 221 -8.73 21.29 -6.97
CA TYR A 221 -9.45 22.48 -7.37
C TYR A 221 -8.76 23.20 -8.53
N ARG A 222 -7.49 23.52 -8.38
CA ARG A 222 -6.68 24.22 -9.39
C ARG A 222 -6.64 23.50 -10.73
N LEU A 223 -6.44 22.18 -10.71
CA LEU A 223 -6.35 21.36 -11.94
C LEU A 223 -7.71 21.30 -12.66
N ALA A 224 -8.81 21.21 -11.91
CA ALA A 224 -10.15 21.24 -12.51
C ALA A 224 -10.51 22.62 -13.08
N GLU A 225 -10.12 23.72 -12.42
CA GLU A 225 -10.23 25.06 -13.00
C GLU A 225 -9.49 25.18 -14.33
N GLN A 226 -8.26 24.69 -14.36
CA GLN A 226 -7.44 24.68 -15.57
C GLN A 226 -8.10 23.87 -16.70
N LEU A 227 -8.58 22.65 -16.40
CA LEU A 227 -9.30 21.81 -17.36
C LEU A 227 -10.48 22.55 -17.97
N VAL A 228 -11.31 23.19 -17.14
CA VAL A 228 -12.48 23.94 -17.62
C VAL A 228 -12.08 25.15 -18.45
N ALA A 229 -11.04 25.90 -18.01
CA ALA A 229 -10.53 27.06 -18.76
C ALA A 229 -10.01 26.68 -20.15
N ASP A 230 -9.26 25.58 -20.25
CA ASP A 230 -8.64 25.15 -21.51
C ASP A 230 -9.70 24.64 -22.54
N HIS A 231 -10.84 24.09 -22.07
CA HIS A 231 -11.76 23.38 -22.95
C HIS A 231 -13.09 24.06 -23.17
N ARG A 232 -13.58 24.90 -22.24
CA ARG A 232 -14.91 25.49 -22.32
C ARG A 232 -15.07 26.44 -23.50
N GLU A 233 -14.14 27.38 -23.69
CA GLU A 233 -14.18 28.35 -24.80
C GLU A 233 -13.99 27.68 -26.15
N ALA A 234 -13.19 26.61 -26.19
CA ALA A 234 -12.97 25.81 -27.39
C ALA A 234 -14.15 24.89 -27.75
N GLY A 235 -15.17 24.78 -26.91
CA GLY A 235 -16.30 23.85 -27.09
C GLY A 235 -15.86 22.38 -27.08
N SER A 236 -14.74 22.08 -26.42
CA SER A 236 -14.11 20.75 -26.40
C SER A 236 -14.05 20.14 -25.00
N MET A 237 -15.06 20.44 -24.16
CA MET A 237 -15.16 19.87 -22.81
C MET A 237 -15.11 18.35 -22.84
N PRO A 238 -14.39 17.71 -21.92
CA PRO A 238 -14.52 16.27 -21.69
C PRO A 238 -15.93 15.96 -21.14
N ASP A 239 -16.38 14.73 -21.37
CA ASP A 239 -17.64 14.20 -20.85
C ASP A 239 -17.42 13.21 -19.69
N GLY A 240 -16.16 12.79 -19.46
CA GLY A 240 -15.71 11.96 -18.35
C GLY A 240 -14.45 12.50 -17.71
N LEU A 241 -14.28 12.33 -16.39
CA LEU A 241 -13.12 12.70 -15.63
C LEU A 241 -12.75 11.58 -14.66
N ILE A 242 -11.57 11.00 -14.82
CA ILE A 242 -10.99 10.06 -13.87
C ILE A 242 -10.00 10.82 -12.99
N VAL A 243 -10.21 10.79 -11.68
CA VAL A 243 -9.38 11.49 -10.70
C VAL A 243 -8.57 10.47 -9.91
N ALA A 244 -7.26 10.69 -9.82
CA ALA A 244 -6.34 9.74 -9.24
C ALA A 244 -6.58 9.42 -7.75
N ALA A 245 -7.22 10.31 -6.99
CA ALA A 245 -7.55 10.08 -5.59
C ALA A 245 -8.74 10.94 -5.13
N ASP A 246 -9.46 10.46 -4.11
CA ASP A 246 -10.65 11.15 -3.58
C ASP A 246 -10.34 12.54 -3.06
N VAL A 247 -9.18 12.76 -2.45
CA VAL A 247 -8.77 14.08 -1.95
C VAL A 247 -8.68 15.11 -3.08
N LEU A 248 -8.13 14.72 -4.23
CA LEU A 248 -8.13 15.57 -5.44
C LEU A 248 -9.54 15.77 -5.98
N ALA A 249 -10.36 14.70 -5.98
CA ALA A 249 -11.73 14.75 -6.50
C ALA A 249 -12.63 15.69 -5.69
N VAL A 250 -12.43 15.79 -4.38
CA VAL A 250 -13.12 16.79 -3.55
C VAL A 250 -12.88 18.20 -4.06
N GLY A 251 -11.62 18.54 -4.31
CA GLY A 251 -11.26 19.85 -4.88
C GLY A 251 -11.81 20.04 -6.29
N ALA A 252 -11.71 19.02 -7.12
CA ALA A 252 -12.22 19.05 -8.48
C ALA A 252 -13.74 19.31 -8.49
N LEU A 253 -14.53 18.61 -7.66
CA LEU A 253 -15.97 18.82 -7.53
C LEU A 253 -16.32 20.22 -7.04
N GLN A 254 -15.53 20.79 -6.11
CA GLN A 254 -15.71 22.17 -5.67
C GLN A 254 -15.51 23.17 -6.82
N ALA A 255 -14.45 23.00 -7.61
CA ALA A 255 -14.18 23.85 -8.78
C ALA A 255 -15.28 23.71 -9.84
N LEU A 256 -15.66 22.48 -10.19
CA LEU A 256 -16.74 22.21 -11.16
C LEU A 256 -18.05 22.87 -10.75
N ASN A 257 -18.42 22.74 -9.46
CA ASN A 257 -19.62 23.39 -8.92
C ASN A 257 -19.53 24.93 -9.00
N ALA A 258 -18.39 25.53 -8.61
CA ALA A 258 -18.16 26.97 -8.68
C ALA A 258 -18.24 27.48 -10.13
N LEU A 259 -17.78 26.69 -11.08
CA LEU A 259 -17.80 26.97 -12.50
C LEU A 259 -19.12 26.55 -13.19
N ARG A 260 -20.09 26.02 -12.43
CA ARG A 260 -21.40 25.57 -12.91
C ARG A 260 -21.32 24.50 -14.01
N VAL A 261 -20.41 23.54 -13.83
CA VAL A 261 -20.37 22.30 -14.62
C VAL A 261 -21.24 21.28 -13.91
N GLU A 262 -22.24 20.73 -14.61
CA GLU A 262 -23.17 19.76 -14.02
C GLU A 262 -22.53 18.38 -13.93
N VAL A 263 -22.43 17.85 -12.69
CA VAL A 263 -21.92 16.51 -12.41
C VAL A 263 -23.08 15.65 -11.90
N PRO A 264 -23.40 14.50 -12.54
CA PRO A 264 -22.62 13.81 -13.59
C PRO A 264 -23.07 14.15 -15.03
N ASP A 265 -24.06 15.00 -15.26
CA ASP A 265 -24.76 15.10 -16.54
C ASP A 265 -23.85 15.67 -17.64
N GLU A 266 -23.18 16.78 -17.39
CA GLU A 266 -22.19 17.38 -18.31
C GLU A 266 -20.86 16.67 -18.24
N LEU A 267 -20.34 16.39 -17.03
CA LEU A 267 -19.07 15.74 -16.79
C LEU A 267 -19.21 14.66 -15.71
N ALA A 268 -19.14 13.40 -16.11
CA ALA A 268 -19.12 12.29 -15.16
C ALA A 268 -17.76 12.22 -14.44
N VAL A 269 -17.76 12.08 -13.12
CA VAL A 269 -16.54 12.03 -12.30
C VAL A 269 -16.43 10.71 -11.56
N VAL A 270 -15.26 10.07 -11.62
CA VAL A 270 -14.92 8.88 -10.83
C VAL A 270 -13.52 9.06 -10.23
N SER A 271 -13.30 8.52 -9.05
CA SER A 271 -12.01 8.60 -8.37
C SER A 271 -11.52 7.24 -7.84
N VAL A 272 -10.45 7.26 -7.09
CA VAL A 272 -9.81 6.08 -6.49
C VAL A 272 -9.58 6.33 -4.99
N ASN A 273 -9.58 5.29 -4.22
CA ASN A 273 -9.36 5.04 -2.80
C ASN A 273 -10.65 4.69 -2.05
N ASN A 274 -11.82 5.26 -2.40
CA ASN A 274 -13.09 5.14 -1.70
C ASN A 274 -12.98 5.46 -0.20
N GLN A 275 -12.32 6.57 0.09
CA GLN A 275 -12.22 7.10 1.44
C GLN A 275 -13.58 7.64 1.93
N SER A 276 -13.74 7.75 3.25
CA SER A 276 -14.99 8.22 3.86
C SER A 276 -15.45 9.57 3.32
N ILE A 277 -14.52 10.45 2.92
CA ILE A 277 -14.83 11.77 2.36
C ILE A 277 -15.64 11.68 1.05
N ALA A 278 -15.47 10.62 0.27
CA ALA A 278 -16.20 10.41 -0.99
C ALA A 278 -17.73 10.35 -0.80
N TRP A 279 -18.18 9.90 0.37
CA TRP A 279 -19.60 9.80 0.72
C TRP A 279 -20.24 11.13 1.07
N TYR A 280 -19.43 12.14 1.42
CA TYR A 280 -19.91 13.45 1.89
C TYR A 280 -19.77 14.55 0.85
N THR A 281 -19.36 14.22 -0.37
CA THR A 281 -19.36 15.16 -1.49
C THR A 281 -20.78 15.36 -2.05
N SER A 282 -20.98 16.43 -2.82
CA SER A 282 -22.24 16.70 -3.51
C SER A 282 -21.96 17.00 -4.98
N PRO A 283 -22.36 16.10 -5.90
CA PRO A 283 -22.97 14.78 -5.64
C PRO A 283 -22.03 13.81 -4.93
N PRO A 284 -22.55 12.70 -4.34
CA PRO A 284 -21.69 11.64 -3.80
C PRO A 284 -20.76 11.08 -4.87
N LEU A 285 -19.48 10.94 -4.53
CA LEU A 285 -18.45 10.57 -5.48
C LEU A 285 -18.42 9.05 -5.70
N SER A 286 -18.49 8.64 -6.96
CA SER A 286 -18.15 7.27 -7.33
C SER A 286 -16.63 7.07 -7.22
N SER A 287 -16.18 6.07 -6.47
CA SER A 287 -14.77 5.84 -6.23
C SER A 287 -14.42 4.35 -6.20
N TYR A 288 -13.33 3.97 -6.83
CA TYR A 288 -12.79 2.61 -6.75
C TYR A 288 -12.14 2.38 -5.40
N ALA A 289 -12.58 1.34 -4.70
CA ALA A 289 -12.08 1.03 -3.37
C ALA A 289 -10.69 0.38 -3.41
N ILE A 290 -9.77 0.89 -2.61
CA ILE A 290 -8.56 0.17 -2.22
C ILE A 290 -8.85 -0.53 -0.90
N ASP A 291 -8.81 -1.87 -0.91
CA ASP A 291 -9.03 -2.66 0.30
C ASP A 291 -7.79 -2.64 1.21
N GLN A 292 -7.73 -1.63 2.09
CA GLN A 292 -6.63 -1.48 3.04
C GLN A 292 -6.54 -2.62 4.06
N ARG A 293 -7.68 -3.28 4.37
CA ARG A 293 -7.67 -4.45 5.26
C ARG A 293 -6.97 -5.63 4.59
N GLU A 294 -7.20 -5.82 3.30
CA GLU A 294 -6.53 -6.84 2.51
C GLU A 294 -5.04 -6.50 2.33
N LEU A 295 -4.68 -5.23 2.08
CA LEU A 295 -3.28 -4.79 2.03
C LEU A 295 -2.55 -5.10 3.34
N ALA A 296 -3.12 -4.74 4.48
CA ALA A 296 -2.56 -5.04 5.79
C ALA A 296 -2.44 -6.55 6.02
N ARG A 297 -3.49 -7.33 5.69
CA ARG A 297 -3.47 -8.79 5.80
C ARG A 297 -2.34 -9.40 4.98
N MET A 298 -2.19 -8.96 3.73
CA MET A 298 -1.15 -9.46 2.82
C MET A 298 0.25 -9.04 3.28
N ALA A 299 0.43 -7.81 3.77
CA ALA A 299 1.71 -7.33 4.26
C ALA A 299 2.20 -8.15 5.46
N PHE A 300 1.37 -8.36 6.48
CA PHE A 300 1.72 -9.21 7.61
C PHE A 300 1.95 -10.66 7.19
N SER A 301 1.09 -11.22 6.32
CA SER A 301 1.26 -12.60 5.85
C SER A 301 2.58 -12.77 5.11
N THR A 302 2.93 -11.83 4.23
CA THR A 302 4.17 -11.85 3.45
C THR A 302 5.39 -11.72 4.35
N LEU A 303 5.34 -10.81 5.35
CA LEU A 303 6.43 -10.62 6.30
C LEU A 303 6.63 -11.85 7.18
N ILE A 304 5.55 -12.36 7.82
CA ILE A 304 5.61 -13.53 8.70
C ILE A 304 6.08 -14.79 7.94
N ASP A 305 5.64 -14.95 6.70
CA ASP A 305 6.09 -16.03 5.83
C ASP A 305 7.60 -15.90 5.51
N GLY A 306 8.08 -14.66 5.27
CA GLY A 306 9.50 -14.36 5.10
C GLY A 306 10.34 -14.64 6.32
N LEU A 307 9.82 -14.35 7.52
CA LEU A 307 10.48 -14.62 8.79
C LEU A 307 10.55 -16.11 9.14
N LYS A 308 9.59 -16.91 8.68
CA LYS A 308 9.54 -18.35 8.95
C LYS A 308 10.30 -19.21 7.94
N HIS A 309 10.49 -18.67 6.74
CA HIS A 309 11.07 -19.43 5.63
C HIS A 309 12.07 -18.58 4.86
N GLU A 310 13.26 -19.13 4.61
CA GLU A 310 14.18 -18.51 3.65
C GLU A 310 13.55 -18.52 2.25
N ARG A 311 13.27 -17.34 1.70
CA ARG A 311 12.76 -17.21 0.34
C ARG A 311 13.90 -16.84 -0.60
N ARG A 312 13.95 -17.53 -1.74
CA ARG A 312 14.92 -17.22 -2.82
C ARG A 312 14.45 -16.09 -3.74
N VAL A 313 13.15 -15.80 -3.73
CA VAL A 313 12.53 -14.80 -4.62
C VAL A 313 11.68 -13.85 -3.79
N ARG A 314 11.84 -12.55 -4.00
CA ARG A 314 11.01 -11.51 -3.40
C ARG A 314 9.64 -11.46 -4.09
N ARG A 315 8.63 -11.05 -3.36
CA ARG A 315 7.24 -10.92 -3.83
C ARG A 315 6.79 -9.48 -3.90
#